data_1638a80902be2b25f5788e50f1556dba
#
_entry.id   1638a80902be2b25f5788e50f1556dba
#
_cell.length_a   1.000
_cell.length_b   1.000
_cell.length_c   1.000
_cell.angle_alpha   90.00
_cell.angle_beta   90.00
_cell.angle_gamma   90.00
#
_symmetry.space_group_name_H-M   'P 1'
#
loop_
_entity.id
_entity.type
_entity.pdbx_description
1 polymer ?
#
loop_
_entity_poly.entity_id
_entity_poly.type
_entity_poly.pdbx_seq_one_letter_code
_entity_poly.pdbx_strand_id
1 'polypeptide(L)' 'MGRQPQWAEDMQARFAAGTFDRIAAVAEDGETRTDFVREAVRRELERREKKR' A
#
# COMPACT_ATOMS: atom_id res chain seq x y z
N MET A 1 10.71 -18.23 -20.01
CA MET A 1 10.68 -17.76 -19.28
C MET A 1 9.85 -16.85 -18.97
N GLY A 2 9.12 -16.73 -18.46
CA GLY A 2 8.17 -15.87 -18.23
C GLY A 2 8.50 -14.71 -17.46
N ARG A 3 7.72 -13.67 -17.50
CA ARG A 3 7.95 -12.57 -16.76
C ARG A 3 7.42 -12.77 -15.41
N GLN A 4 7.94 -12.11 -14.43
CA GLN A 4 7.42 -12.09 -13.07
C GLN A 4 6.06 -11.45 -13.08
N PRO A 5 5.11 -11.95 -12.33
CA PRO A 5 3.84 -11.26 -12.21
C PRO A 5 4.05 -9.92 -11.52
N GLN A 6 3.21 -8.97 -11.87
CA GLN A 6 3.30 -7.65 -11.29
C GLN A 6 3.19 -7.69 -9.78
N TRP A 7 2.31 -8.55 -9.26
CA TRP A 7 2.12 -8.70 -7.83
C TRP A 7 2.52 -10.11 -7.46
N ALA A 8 3.80 -10.31 -7.20
CA ALA A 8 4.34 -11.65 -6.93
C ALA A 8 4.19 -12.07 -5.48
N GLU A 9 3.96 -11.10 -4.59
CA GLU A 9 3.83 -11.41 -3.17
C GLU A 9 2.53 -10.85 -2.65
N ASP A 10 1.92 -11.56 -1.72
CA ASP A 10 0.70 -11.06 -1.13
C ASP A 10 0.66 -11.43 0.35
N MET A 11 -0.20 -10.75 1.08
CA MET A 11 -0.39 -11.05 2.48
C MET A 11 -1.74 -10.52 2.91
N GLN A 12 -2.24 -11.03 4.01
CA GLN A 12 -3.43 -10.49 4.62
C GLN A 12 -3.02 -9.59 5.76
N ALA A 13 -3.73 -8.50 5.94
CA ALA A 13 -3.47 -7.58 7.04
C ALA A 13 -4.80 -7.07 7.57
N ARG A 14 -4.86 -6.86 8.87
CA ARG A 14 -6.04 -6.31 9.50
C ARG A 14 -5.71 -4.93 10.03
N PHE A 15 -6.70 -4.06 10.01
CA PHE A 15 -6.50 -2.67 10.39
C PHE A 15 -7.47 -2.31 11.50
N ALA A 16 -7.14 -1.30 12.25
CA ALA A 16 -8.01 -0.79 13.30
C ALA A 16 -9.31 -0.30 12.69
N ALA A 17 -10.37 -0.33 13.48
CA ALA A 17 -11.66 0.17 13.03
C ALA A 17 -11.51 1.63 12.60
N GLY A 18 -12.15 1.97 11.50
CA GLY A 18 -12.12 3.34 10.99
C GLY A 18 -10.97 3.64 10.04
N THR A 19 -10.02 2.71 9.90
CA THR A 19 -8.88 2.94 9.02
C THR A 19 -9.32 3.13 7.57
N PHE A 20 -10.26 2.32 7.10
CA PHE A 20 -10.69 2.42 5.71
C PHE A 20 -11.40 3.75 5.45
N ASP A 21 -12.15 4.24 6.41
CA ASP A 21 -12.80 5.55 6.26
C ASP A 21 -11.76 6.67 6.18
N ARG A 22 -10.71 6.56 6.96
CA ARG A 22 -9.66 7.56 6.93
C ARG A 22 -8.91 7.53 5.60
N ILE A 23 -8.69 6.33 5.07
CA ILE A 23 -8.06 6.21 3.75
C ILE A 23 -8.94 6.86 2.69
N ALA A 24 -10.23 6.57 2.72
CA ALA A 24 -11.14 7.14 1.73
C ALA A 24 -11.16 8.66 1.79
N ALA A 25 -10.99 9.21 2.98
CA ALA A 25 -11.04 10.66 3.14
C ALA A 25 -9.85 11.37 2.51
N VAL A 26 -8.71 10.68 2.37
CA VAL A 26 -7.50 11.32 1.85
C VAL A 26 -7.03 10.73 0.53
N ALA A 27 -7.67 9.68 0.04
CA ALA A 27 -7.27 9.07 -1.22
C ALA A 27 -7.55 10.03 -2.38
N GLU A 28 -6.73 9.92 -3.40
CA GLU A 28 -6.90 10.76 -4.57
C GLU A 28 -7.96 10.20 -5.47
N ASP A 29 -8.45 11.03 -6.38
CA ASP A 29 -9.48 10.59 -7.30
C ASP A 29 -8.98 9.38 -8.07
N GLY A 30 -9.78 8.34 -8.10
CA GLY A 30 -9.43 7.13 -8.82
C GLY A 30 -8.51 6.20 -8.07
N GLU A 31 -8.05 6.59 -6.89
CA GLU A 31 -7.16 5.75 -6.10
C GLU A 31 -7.99 4.79 -5.26
N THR A 32 -7.73 3.49 -5.42
CA THR A 32 -8.43 2.52 -4.61
C THR A 32 -7.74 2.37 -3.27
N ARG A 33 -8.43 1.73 -2.35
CA ARG A 33 -7.85 1.43 -1.04
C ARG A 33 -6.57 0.61 -1.18
N THR A 34 -6.58 -0.37 -2.08
CA THR A 34 -5.40 -1.19 -2.31
C THR A 34 -4.25 -0.35 -2.86
N ASP A 35 -4.55 0.55 -3.78
CA ASP A 35 -3.50 1.43 -4.33
C ASP A 35 -2.90 2.30 -3.23
N PHE A 36 -3.75 2.81 -2.34
CA PHE A 36 -3.27 3.63 -1.24
C PHE A 36 -2.32 2.84 -0.35
N VAL A 37 -2.69 1.59 -0.02
CA VAL A 37 -1.86 0.77 0.85
C VAL A 37 -0.53 0.44 0.18
N ARG A 38 -0.55 0.13 -1.11
CA ARG A 38 0.70 -0.15 -1.82
C ARG A 38 1.62 1.04 -1.83
N GLU A 39 1.07 2.21 -2.05
CA GLU A 39 1.87 3.42 -2.04
C GLU A 39 2.45 3.70 -0.66
N ALA A 40 1.66 3.48 0.38
CA ALA A 40 2.12 3.68 1.74
C ALA A 40 3.27 2.74 2.07
N VAL A 41 3.17 1.48 1.64
CA VAL A 41 4.24 0.51 1.87
C VAL A 41 5.50 0.94 1.14
N ARG A 42 5.36 1.37 -0.12
CA ARG A 42 6.52 1.81 -0.88
C ARG A 42 7.22 2.97 -0.20
N ARG A 43 6.45 3.95 0.25
CA ARG A 43 7.03 5.13 0.90
C ARG A 43 7.69 4.77 2.23
N GLU A 44 7.08 3.88 2.98
CA GLU A 44 7.65 3.51 4.26
C GLU A 44 8.95 2.74 4.08
N LEU A 45 9.02 1.87 3.08
CA LEU A 45 10.25 1.17 2.79
C LEU A 45 11.35 2.13 2.42
N GLU A 46 11.05 3.09 1.54
CA GLU A 46 12.05 4.07 1.15
C GLU A 46 12.55 4.88 2.33
N ARG A 47 11.61 5.24 3.21
CA ARG A 47 11.96 6.04 4.36
C ARG A 47 12.94 5.28 5.26
N ARG A 48 12.64 4.02 5.50
CA ARG A 48 13.48 3.23 6.41
C ARG A 48 14.81 2.86 5.78
N GLU A 49 14.80 2.59 4.50
CA GLU A 49 16.05 2.25 3.81
C GLU A 49 17.00 3.43 3.77
N LYS A 50 16.47 4.62 3.63
CA LYS A 50 17.33 5.80 3.62
C LYS A 50 17.92 6.14 4.97
N LYS A 51 17.34 5.64 6.02
CA LYS A 51 17.83 5.95 7.33
C LYS A 51 19.04 5.14 7.72
N ARG A 52 19.42 4.15 6.97
CA ARG A 52 20.50 3.32 7.36
C ARG A 52 21.84 3.97 7.22
#